data_21e55ce7b609dfa981574354d02a8e17
#
_entry.id   21e55ce7b609dfa981574354d02a8e17
#
_cell.length_a   1.000
_cell.length_b   1.000
_cell.length_c   1.000
_cell.angle_alpha   90.00
_cell.angle_beta   90.00
_cell.angle_gamma   90.00
#
_symmetry.space_group_name_H-M   'P 1'
#
loop_
_entity.id
_entity.type
_entity.pdbx_description
1 polymer ?
#
loop_
_entity_poly.entity_id
_entity_poly.type
_entity_poly.pdbx_seq_one_letter_code
_entity_poly.pdbx_strand_id
1 'polypeptide(L)'
;MPINRPMRRLAALFLLLAGVVSAPAQWQIFAEKLPGAGAWATYRMETIRDGQPASASELRLSVRPGRDVDGRSLVWFTVEPVMWLGSRERAPLRLLVRPDMDRATASRLIENSAEIVFSNPVKGAYHMTREDIAWVSDWAKLTYTSELTTDEPAKEEITAAGRGFACERLRMLASTVTDPPMVSKQVLEFRGKVWRSEEASFGVVRAEWEERTTKGSKTKAETKRLTLLAQGKETPPAEPLDRGKDFSVWRLIFGR
;
A
#
# COMPACT_ATOMS: atom_id res chain seq x y z
N MET A 1 7.96 -9.58 -34.77
CA MET A 1 8.92 -10.49 -34.08
C MET A 1 8.20 -11.19 -32.94
N PRO A 2 8.17 -12.53 -32.86
CA PRO A 2 7.58 -13.21 -31.71
C PRO A 2 8.46 -12.97 -30.47
N ILE A 3 7.88 -12.36 -29.44
CA ILE A 3 8.55 -12.13 -28.14
C ILE A 3 8.85 -13.50 -27.55
N ASN A 4 10.13 -13.77 -27.32
CA ASN A 4 10.65 -15.04 -26.83
C ASN A 4 10.02 -15.39 -25.45
N ARG A 5 9.70 -16.65 -25.19
CA ARG A 5 9.03 -17.11 -23.95
C ARG A 5 9.64 -16.58 -22.65
N PRO A 6 10.99 -16.47 -22.48
CA PRO A 6 11.58 -15.85 -21.28
C PRO A 6 11.25 -14.35 -21.16
N MET A 7 11.19 -13.59 -22.25
CA MET A 7 10.82 -12.17 -22.22
C MET A 7 9.36 -11.93 -21.82
N ARG A 8 8.44 -12.83 -22.18
CA ARG A 8 7.04 -12.76 -21.71
C ARG A 8 6.92 -13.02 -20.21
N ARG A 9 7.76 -13.93 -19.67
CA ARG A 9 7.81 -14.23 -18.22
C ARG A 9 8.45 -13.10 -17.43
N LEU A 10 9.50 -12.47 -17.96
CA LEU A 10 10.07 -11.22 -17.43
C LEU A 10 9.01 -10.11 -17.40
N ALA A 11 8.31 -9.86 -18.49
CA ALA A 11 7.25 -8.86 -18.52
C ALA A 11 6.11 -9.15 -17.54
N ALA A 12 5.77 -10.42 -17.31
CA ALA A 12 4.77 -10.83 -16.31
C ALA A 12 5.27 -10.61 -14.87
N LEU A 13 6.56 -10.86 -14.60
CA LEU A 13 7.21 -10.53 -13.33
C LEU A 13 7.16 -9.02 -13.06
N PHE A 14 7.47 -8.22 -14.09
CA PHE A 14 7.45 -6.77 -14.01
C PHE A 14 6.06 -6.19 -13.77
N LEU A 15 5.04 -6.82 -14.34
CA LEU A 15 3.66 -6.48 -14.05
C LEU A 15 3.28 -6.84 -12.59
N LEU A 16 3.78 -7.95 -12.06
CA LEU A 16 3.61 -8.35 -10.66
C LEU A 16 4.28 -7.35 -9.69
N LEU A 17 5.53 -7.01 -9.94
CA LEU A 17 6.29 -6.06 -9.12
C LEU A 17 5.74 -4.65 -9.25
N ALA A 18 5.35 -4.20 -10.43
CA ALA A 18 4.71 -2.91 -10.62
C ALA A 18 3.39 -2.78 -9.86
N GLY A 19 2.65 -3.88 -9.65
CA GLY A 19 1.43 -3.88 -8.83
C GLY A 19 1.69 -3.77 -7.34
N VAL A 20 2.72 -4.46 -6.84
CA VAL A 20 3.18 -4.30 -5.44
C VAL A 20 3.68 -2.88 -5.22
N VAL A 21 4.34 -2.31 -6.21
CA VAL A 21 4.96 -0.98 -6.16
C VAL A 21 3.96 0.15 -6.43
N SER A 22 2.88 -0.10 -7.17
CA SER A 22 1.84 0.92 -7.43
C SER A 22 0.89 1.13 -6.25
N ALA A 23 0.75 0.14 -5.36
CA ALA A 23 -0.08 0.24 -4.17
C ALA A 23 0.49 1.12 -3.03
N PRO A 24 1.82 1.28 -2.86
CA PRO A 24 2.40 1.94 -1.68
C PRO A 24 2.01 3.39 -1.47
N ALA A 25 1.83 4.14 -2.56
CA ALA A 25 1.48 5.56 -2.46
C ALA A 25 0.12 5.81 -1.75
N GLN A 26 -0.75 4.79 -1.70
CA GLN A 26 -2.02 4.85 -0.98
C GLN A 26 -1.85 4.53 0.52
N TRP A 27 -0.87 3.68 0.88
CA TRP A 27 -0.72 3.18 2.24
C TRP A 27 0.11 4.09 3.14
N GLN A 28 0.90 4.98 2.56
CA GLN A 28 1.74 5.92 3.30
C GLN A 28 0.92 6.81 4.26
N ILE A 29 -0.33 7.15 3.92
CA ILE A 29 -1.17 7.98 4.78
C ILE A 29 -1.51 7.31 6.11
N PHE A 30 -1.43 5.98 6.18
CA PHE A 30 -1.68 5.17 7.37
C PHE A 30 -0.40 4.80 8.14
N ALA A 31 0.75 4.84 7.45
CA ALA A 31 2.01 4.33 7.98
C ALA A 31 2.74 5.32 8.89
N GLU A 32 2.37 6.60 8.83
CA GLU A 32 2.88 7.61 9.74
C GLU A 32 2.29 7.39 11.14
N LYS A 33 3.13 7.09 12.11
CA LYS A 33 2.74 6.77 13.51
C LYS A 33 1.75 5.61 13.60
N LEU A 34 2.21 4.42 13.25
CA LEU A 34 1.39 3.22 13.38
C LEU A 34 0.87 3.03 14.81
N PRO A 35 -0.37 2.57 14.99
CA PRO A 35 -0.90 2.26 16.31
C PRO A 35 -0.17 1.07 16.94
N GLY A 36 -0.35 0.87 18.24
CA GLY A 36 0.21 -0.27 18.95
C GLY A 36 -0.30 -1.62 18.40
N ALA A 37 0.47 -2.67 18.64
CA ALA A 37 0.13 -4.03 18.26
C ALA A 37 -1.27 -4.44 18.76
N GLY A 38 -2.01 -5.15 17.93
CA GLY A 38 -3.40 -5.54 18.14
C GLY A 38 -4.41 -4.54 17.55
N ALA A 39 -4.00 -3.32 17.21
CA ALA A 39 -4.90 -2.37 16.59
C ALA A 39 -5.31 -2.81 15.17
N TRP A 40 -6.56 -2.56 14.82
CA TRP A 40 -7.09 -2.79 13.48
C TRP A 40 -8.10 -1.71 13.09
N ALA A 41 -8.29 -1.54 11.80
CA ALA A 41 -9.36 -0.71 11.22
C ALA A 41 -9.84 -1.32 9.91
N THR A 42 -11.13 -1.18 9.62
CA THR A 42 -11.74 -1.56 8.35
C THR A 42 -12.26 -0.30 7.67
N TYR A 43 -11.97 -0.18 6.39
CA TYR A 43 -12.39 0.93 5.55
C TYR A 43 -13.21 0.43 4.37
N ARG A 44 -14.19 1.23 3.95
CA ARG A 44 -14.82 1.11 2.64
C ARG A 44 -14.02 1.93 1.66
N MET A 45 -13.59 1.30 0.56
CA MET A 45 -12.99 1.96 -0.58
C MET A 45 -13.95 1.91 -1.76
N GLU A 46 -14.30 3.05 -2.28
CA GLU A 46 -15.22 3.24 -3.40
C GLU A 46 -14.48 3.84 -4.59
N THR A 47 -14.78 3.35 -5.79
CA THR A 47 -14.44 4.04 -7.03
C THR A 47 -15.64 4.86 -7.46
N ILE A 48 -15.45 6.15 -7.69
CA ILE A 48 -16.51 7.09 -8.04
C ILE A 48 -16.47 7.33 -9.56
N ARG A 49 -17.61 7.23 -10.20
CA ARG A 49 -17.83 7.62 -11.61
C ARG A 49 -19.08 8.50 -11.68
N ASP A 50 -18.97 9.60 -12.40
CA ASP A 50 -20.07 10.56 -12.55
C ASP A 50 -20.69 11.00 -11.19
N GLY A 51 -19.84 11.14 -10.17
CA GLY A 51 -20.24 11.51 -8.82
C GLY A 51 -20.91 10.41 -7.99
N GLN A 52 -21.10 9.20 -8.53
CA GLN A 52 -21.72 8.08 -7.85
C GLN A 52 -20.76 6.90 -7.65
N PRO A 53 -20.92 6.11 -6.55
CA PRO A 53 -20.13 4.89 -6.35
C PRO A 53 -20.39 3.88 -7.47
N ALA A 54 -19.37 3.56 -8.26
CA ALA A 54 -19.41 2.56 -9.32
C ALA A 54 -18.99 1.16 -8.82
N SER A 55 -18.14 1.12 -7.80
CA SER A 55 -17.76 -0.12 -7.13
C SER A 55 -17.32 0.18 -5.70
N ALA A 56 -17.49 -0.78 -4.81
CA ALA A 56 -17.03 -0.70 -3.44
C ALA A 56 -16.27 -1.97 -3.06
N SER A 57 -15.30 -1.81 -2.17
CA SER A 57 -14.56 -2.91 -1.56
C SER A 57 -14.21 -2.54 -0.12
N GLU A 58 -13.92 -3.55 0.69
CA GLU A 58 -13.42 -3.34 2.04
C GLU A 58 -11.92 -3.53 2.08
N LEU A 59 -11.28 -2.73 2.92
CA LEU A 59 -9.87 -2.75 3.23
C LEU A 59 -9.73 -2.89 4.73
N ARG A 60 -9.02 -3.90 5.21
CA ARG A 60 -8.65 -4.05 6.61
C ARG A 60 -7.17 -3.74 6.79
N LEU A 61 -6.86 -2.90 7.76
CA LEU A 61 -5.52 -2.64 8.26
C LEU A 61 -5.38 -3.27 9.63
N SER A 62 -4.20 -3.81 9.94
CA SER A 62 -3.90 -4.30 11.28
C SER A 62 -2.42 -4.21 11.59
N VAL A 63 -2.09 -4.15 12.89
CA VAL A 63 -0.73 -4.17 13.40
C VAL A 63 -0.55 -5.35 14.34
N ARG A 64 0.49 -6.15 14.10
CA ARG A 64 0.89 -7.26 14.96
C ARG A 64 2.29 -7.04 15.51
N PRO A 65 2.64 -7.65 16.65
CA PRO A 65 4.03 -7.69 17.08
C PRO A 65 4.91 -8.23 15.96
N GLY A 66 6.04 -7.59 15.75
CA GLY A 66 7.06 -8.05 14.83
C GLY A 66 8.21 -8.69 15.60
N ARG A 67 9.41 -8.33 15.22
CA ARG A 67 10.66 -8.79 15.85
C ARG A 67 11.65 -7.64 15.99
N ASP A 68 12.63 -7.84 16.81
CA ASP A 68 13.76 -6.91 16.88
C ASP A 68 14.71 -7.14 15.70
N VAL A 69 15.09 -6.06 15.06
CA VAL A 69 16.10 -6.04 13.99
C VAL A 69 17.06 -4.89 14.29
N ASP A 70 18.33 -5.20 14.41
CA ASP A 70 19.39 -4.23 14.71
C ASP A 70 19.09 -3.37 15.97
N GLY A 71 18.54 -4.02 17.04
CA GLY A 71 18.19 -3.38 18.29
C GLY A 71 16.96 -2.48 18.24
N ARG A 72 16.16 -2.57 17.17
CA ARG A 72 14.90 -1.83 17.01
C ARG A 72 13.72 -2.77 16.97
N SER A 73 12.72 -2.48 17.77
CA SER A 73 11.46 -3.25 17.74
C SER A 73 10.64 -2.86 16.54
N LEU A 74 10.34 -3.82 15.67
CA LEU A 74 9.53 -3.65 14.47
C LEU A 74 8.14 -4.26 14.69
N VAL A 75 7.20 -3.84 13.85
CA VAL A 75 5.83 -4.36 13.82
C VAL A 75 5.47 -4.83 12.42
N TRP A 76 4.58 -5.82 12.34
CA TRP A 76 3.95 -6.20 11.09
C TRP A 76 2.74 -5.30 10.83
N PHE A 77 2.85 -4.42 9.84
CA PHE A 77 1.73 -3.68 9.28
C PHE A 77 1.11 -4.49 8.14
N THR A 78 -0.15 -4.87 8.30
CA THR A 78 -0.88 -5.70 7.34
C THR A 78 -1.98 -4.89 6.66
N VAL A 79 -2.07 -5.05 5.35
CA VAL A 79 -3.11 -4.48 4.48
C VAL A 79 -3.85 -5.61 3.80
N GLU A 80 -5.17 -5.69 3.98
CA GLU A 80 -6.06 -6.74 3.43
C GLU A 80 -7.38 -6.12 2.92
N PRO A 81 -7.86 -6.52 1.77
CA PRO A 81 -7.20 -7.25 0.70
C PRO A 81 -6.48 -6.31 -0.27
N VAL A 82 -5.38 -6.77 -0.83
CA VAL A 82 -4.69 -6.09 -1.92
C VAL A 82 -5.00 -6.82 -3.22
N MET A 83 -5.41 -6.09 -4.25
CA MET A 83 -5.58 -6.67 -5.58
C MET A 83 -4.22 -6.86 -6.24
N TRP A 84 -3.92 -8.08 -6.65
CA TRP A 84 -2.73 -8.41 -7.42
C TRP A 84 -3.00 -8.28 -8.91
N LEU A 85 -2.03 -7.80 -9.65
CA LEU A 85 -2.10 -7.65 -11.11
C LEU A 85 -2.51 -8.97 -11.78
N GLY A 86 -3.55 -8.90 -12.60
CA GLY A 86 -4.05 -10.03 -13.37
C GLY A 86 -4.84 -11.08 -12.58
N SER A 87 -4.96 -10.94 -11.26
CA SER A 87 -5.82 -11.79 -10.45
C SER A 87 -7.03 -11.00 -9.94
N ARG A 88 -8.20 -11.64 -9.96
CA ARG A 88 -9.40 -11.14 -9.28
C ARG A 88 -9.39 -11.45 -7.78
N GLU A 89 -8.46 -12.29 -7.36
CA GLU A 89 -8.33 -12.70 -5.98
C GLU A 89 -7.53 -11.67 -5.20
N ARG A 90 -7.93 -11.46 -3.98
CA ARG A 90 -7.38 -10.49 -3.05
C ARG A 90 -6.52 -11.20 -2.04
N ALA A 91 -5.37 -10.66 -1.75
CA ALA A 91 -4.41 -11.28 -0.86
C ALA A 91 -3.78 -10.25 0.09
N PRO A 92 -3.39 -10.65 1.30
CA PRO A 92 -2.74 -9.75 2.23
C PRO A 92 -1.34 -9.33 1.75
N LEU A 93 -1.01 -8.06 2.03
CA LEU A 93 0.35 -7.52 2.00
C LEU A 93 0.77 -7.24 3.43
N ARG A 94 1.93 -7.72 3.86
CA ARG A 94 2.47 -7.54 5.20
C ARG A 94 3.85 -6.94 5.11
N LEU A 95 4.07 -5.88 5.86
CA LEU A 95 5.29 -5.09 5.85
C LEU A 95 5.86 -5.08 7.27
N LEU A 96 7.10 -5.54 7.43
CA LEU A 96 7.81 -5.43 8.70
C LEU A 96 8.48 -4.05 8.77
N VAL A 97 7.95 -3.18 9.59
CA VAL A 97 8.31 -1.76 9.61
C VAL A 97 8.50 -1.22 11.02
N ARG A 98 9.11 -0.06 11.13
CA ARG A 98 9.17 0.72 12.36
C ARG A 98 7.77 1.27 12.69
N PRO A 99 7.33 1.24 13.96
CA PRO A 99 6.03 1.80 14.35
C PRO A 99 6.00 3.34 14.36
N ASP A 100 7.17 3.97 14.50
CA ASP A 100 7.39 5.41 14.69
C ASP A 100 7.91 6.12 13.43
N MET A 101 7.42 5.75 12.27
CA MET A 101 7.83 6.38 11.02
C MET A 101 7.36 7.83 10.96
N ASP A 102 8.27 8.71 10.58
CA ASP A 102 7.91 10.06 10.15
C ASP A 102 7.33 10.03 8.71
N ARG A 103 6.81 11.16 8.27
CA ARG A 103 6.19 11.29 6.95
C ARG A 103 7.15 10.94 5.81
N ALA A 104 8.40 11.39 5.89
CA ALA A 104 9.40 11.14 4.85
C ALA A 104 9.69 9.63 4.74
N THR A 105 9.84 8.94 5.87
CA THR A 105 10.03 7.49 5.93
C THR A 105 8.78 6.74 5.46
N ALA A 106 7.59 7.16 5.90
CA ALA A 106 6.32 6.55 5.50
C ALA A 106 6.03 6.72 4.00
N SER A 107 6.49 7.82 3.37
CA SER A 107 6.35 8.03 1.92
C SER A 107 7.12 6.99 1.09
N ARG A 108 8.14 6.39 1.67
CA ARG A 108 8.96 5.32 1.09
C ARG A 108 8.74 4.01 1.83
N LEU A 109 7.50 3.69 2.15
CA LEU A 109 7.10 2.58 3.01
C LEU A 109 7.69 1.23 2.56
N ILE A 110 7.68 0.94 1.27
CA ILE A 110 8.24 -0.30 0.71
C ILE A 110 9.75 -0.37 0.96
N GLU A 111 10.48 0.65 0.59
CA GLU A 111 11.95 0.69 0.73
C GLU A 111 12.40 0.69 2.19
N ASN A 112 11.57 1.25 3.08
CA ASN A 112 11.84 1.30 4.52
C ASN A 112 11.31 0.07 5.28
N SER A 113 10.73 -0.91 4.58
CA SER A 113 10.37 -2.20 5.16
C SER A 113 11.61 -3.06 5.34
N ALA A 114 11.74 -3.71 6.51
CA ALA A 114 12.79 -4.70 6.75
C ALA A 114 12.49 -6.01 6.01
N GLU A 115 11.19 -6.34 5.89
CA GLU A 115 10.68 -7.50 5.17
C GLU A 115 9.32 -7.19 4.56
N ILE A 116 9.01 -7.89 3.47
CA ILE A 116 7.69 -7.88 2.85
C ILE A 116 7.22 -9.31 2.66
N VAL A 117 6.02 -9.62 3.13
CA VAL A 117 5.34 -10.88 2.81
C VAL A 117 4.11 -10.54 1.98
N PHE A 118 4.05 -11.10 0.79
CA PHE A 118 2.89 -10.96 -0.09
C PHE A 118 2.39 -12.33 -0.53
N SER A 119 1.09 -12.48 -0.62
CA SER A 119 0.47 -13.73 -1.04
C SER A 119 -0.01 -13.62 -2.48
N ASN A 120 0.42 -14.55 -3.32
CA ASN A 120 -0.16 -14.73 -4.63
C ASN A 120 -1.21 -15.84 -4.53
N PRO A 121 -2.47 -15.60 -4.92
CA PRO A 121 -3.54 -16.59 -4.76
C PRO A 121 -3.27 -17.94 -5.42
N VAL A 122 -2.49 -17.95 -6.51
CA VAL A 122 -2.18 -19.17 -7.27
C VAL A 122 -0.91 -19.84 -6.81
N LYS A 123 0.10 -19.05 -6.39
CA LYS A 123 1.47 -19.54 -6.11
C LYS A 123 1.81 -19.58 -4.62
N GLY A 124 0.94 -19.06 -3.75
CA GLY A 124 1.13 -18.98 -2.31
C GLY A 124 1.88 -17.72 -1.86
N ALA A 125 2.32 -17.72 -0.61
CA ALA A 125 3.02 -16.60 -0.01
C ALA A 125 4.50 -16.57 -0.42
N TYR A 126 5.02 -15.35 -0.58
CA TYR A 126 6.43 -15.05 -0.84
C TYR A 126 6.95 -14.04 0.17
N HIS A 127 8.18 -14.24 0.56
CA HIS A 127 8.92 -13.39 1.48
C HIS A 127 10.07 -12.69 0.76
N MET A 128 10.14 -11.37 0.89
CA MET A 128 11.24 -10.54 0.40
C MET A 128 12.04 -10.02 1.57
N THR A 129 13.35 -10.16 1.50
CA THR A 129 14.31 -9.56 2.43
C THR A 129 14.56 -8.09 2.08
N ARG A 130 15.33 -7.41 2.92
CA ARG A 130 15.76 -6.03 2.66
C ARG A 130 16.59 -5.91 1.39
N GLU A 131 17.44 -6.91 1.12
CA GLU A 131 18.26 -6.96 -0.09
C GLU A 131 17.38 -7.11 -1.35
N ASP A 132 16.37 -7.97 -1.29
CA ASP A 132 15.41 -8.15 -2.38
C ASP A 132 14.64 -6.86 -2.66
N ILE A 133 14.21 -6.17 -1.61
CA ILE A 133 13.49 -4.89 -1.71
C ILE A 133 14.38 -3.83 -2.35
N ALA A 134 15.62 -3.69 -1.89
CA ALA A 134 16.59 -2.74 -2.44
C ALA A 134 16.85 -3.04 -3.93
N TRP A 135 17.10 -4.32 -4.26
CA TRP A 135 17.32 -4.73 -5.64
C TRP A 135 16.11 -4.40 -6.55
N VAL A 136 14.88 -4.69 -6.08
CA VAL A 136 13.66 -4.37 -6.85
C VAL A 136 13.50 -2.87 -7.03
N SER A 137 13.76 -2.08 -5.98
CA SER A 137 13.64 -0.62 -6.01
C SER A 137 14.63 0.00 -6.99
N ASP A 138 15.89 -0.44 -6.95
CA ASP A 138 16.95 0.01 -7.86
C ASP A 138 16.63 -0.37 -9.31
N TRP A 139 16.23 -1.62 -9.51
CA TRP A 139 15.90 -2.11 -10.84
C TRP A 139 14.68 -1.36 -11.43
N ALA A 140 13.64 -1.15 -10.62
CA ALA A 140 12.45 -0.43 -11.03
C ALA A 140 12.66 1.09 -11.11
N LYS A 141 13.82 1.60 -10.69
CA LYS A 141 14.12 3.04 -10.55
C LYS A 141 12.98 3.78 -9.84
N LEU A 142 12.59 3.24 -8.69
CA LEU A 142 11.50 3.78 -7.92
C LEU A 142 11.81 5.19 -7.42
N THR A 143 10.89 6.11 -7.66
CA THR A 143 10.91 7.44 -7.08
C THR A 143 9.55 7.79 -6.48
N TYR A 144 9.59 8.43 -5.31
CA TYR A 144 8.39 8.83 -4.58
C TYR A 144 8.43 10.31 -4.25
N THR A 145 7.28 10.95 -4.37
CA THR A 145 7.03 12.26 -3.78
C THR A 145 5.76 12.19 -2.96
N SER A 146 5.73 12.88 -1.82
CA SER A 146 4.54 12.95 -0.98
C SER A 146 4.54 14.27 -0.24
N GLU A 147 3.42 14.97 -0.34
CA GLU A 147 3.17 16.22 0.34
C GLU A 147 1.78 16.17 0.98
N LEU A 148 1.71 16.54 2.25
CA LEU A 148 0.46 16.76 2.98
C LEU A 148 0.52 18.15 3.57
N THR A 149 -0.40 19.01 3.17
CA THR A 149 -0.51 20.39 3.65
C THR A 149 -1.89 20.61 4.25
N THR A 150 -1.98 21.49 5.24
CA THR A 150 -3.29 21.87 5.81
C THR A 150 -4.17 22.47 4.71
N ASP A 151 -5.42 22.04 4.63
CA ASP A 151 -6.44 22.54 3.70
C ASP A 151 -7.46 23.39 4.47
N GLU A 152 -8.03 24.40 3.83
CA GLU A 152 -9.05 25.26 4.43
C GLU A 152 -10.49 24.76 4.11
N PRO A 153 -11.40 24.70 5.08
CA PRO A 153 -11.22 24.90 6.53
C PRO A 153 -10.39 23.76 7.16
N ALA A 154 -9.47 24.13 8.07
CA ALA A 154 -8.53 23.16 8.66
C ALA A 154 -9.18 22.10 9.55
N LYS A 155 -10.34 22.39 10.13
CA LYS A 155 -11.07 21.49 11.04
C LYS A 155 -12.47 21.24 10.55
N GLU A 156 -12.89 19.99 10.60
CA GLU A 156 -14.21 19.53 10.14
C GLU A 156 -14.65 18.32 10.96
N GLU A 157 -15.95 18.20 11.25
CA GLU A 157 -16.51 17.01 11.88
C GLU A 157 -16.95 16.01 10.80
N ILE A 158 -16.44 14.80 10.87
CA ILE A 158 -16.74 13.71 9.93
C ILE A 158 -17.42 12.56 10.67
N THR A 159 -18.62 12.19 10.22
CA THR A 159 -19.31 11.00 10.72
C THR A 159 -18.77 9.75 10.01
N ALA A 160 -18.21 8.82 10.77
CA ALA A 160 -17.71 7.52 10.29
C ALA A 160 -17.78 6.50 11.42
N ALA A 161 -17.82 5.20 11.12
CA ALA A 161 -17.88 4.13 12.12
C ALA A 161 -19.00 4.34 13.19
N GLY A 162 -20.12 4.95 12.79
CA GLY A 162 -21.28 5.22 13.67
C GLY A 162 -21.10 6.37 14.67
N ARG A 163 -20.04 7.20 14.56
CA ARG A 163 -19.80 8.35 15.44
C ARG A 163 -19.17 9.54 14.72
N GLY A 164 -19.21 10.70 15.36
CA GLY A 164 -18.49 11.89 14.90
C GLY A 164 -17.00 11.83 15.26
N PHE A 165 -16.17 12.36 14.39
CA PHE A 165 -14.73 12.55 14.59
C PHE A 165 -14.38 14.01 14.31
N ALA A 166 -13.70 14.65 15.25
CA ALA A 166 -13.05 15.94 14.99
C ALA A 166 -11.80 15.69 14.13
N CYS A 167 -11.85 16.16 12.89
CA CYS A 167 -10.81 15.91 11.90
C CYS A 167 -10.06 17.17 11.52
N GLU A 168 -8.75 17.02 11.32
CA GLU A 168 -7.96 17.95 10.53
C GLU A 168 -8.04 17.54 9.05
N ARG A 169 -8.36 18.51 8.18
CA ARG A 169 -8.37 18.28 6.74
C ARG A 169 -7.05 18.68 6.11
N LEU A 170 -6.45 17.72 5.41
CA LEU A 170 -5.17 17.89 4.72
C LEU A 170 -5.35 17.71 3.22
N ARG A 171 -4.64 18.51 2.43
CA ARG A 171 -4.46 18.29 0.99
C ARG A 171 -3.33 17.31 0.79
N MET A 172 -3.56 16.30 -0.06
CA MET A 172 -2.60 15.28 -0.41
C MET A 172 -2.17 15.43 -1.87
N LEU A 173 -0.86 15.48 -2.08
CA LEU A 173 -0.22 15.32 -3.37
C LEU A 173 0.85 14.22 -3.22
N ALA A 174 0.77 13.18 -4.04
CA ALA A 174 1.77 12.13 -4.03
C ALA A 174 1.99 11.58 -5.43
N SER A 175 3.20 11.14 -5.72
CA SER A 175 3.47 10.39 -6.94
C SER A 175 4.46 9.25 -6.70
N THR A 176 4.29 8.21 -7.51
CA THR A 176 5.23 7.09 -7.63
C THR A 176 5.60 6.94 -9.09
N VAL A 177 6.88 6.93 -9.37
CA VAL A 177 7.41 6.70 -10.72
C VAL A 177 8.16 5.39 -10.73
N THR A 178 7.87 4.54 -11.72
CA THR A 178 8.65 3.34 -12.04
C THR A 178 9.16 3.45 -13.47
N ASP A 179 10.46 3.26 -13.66
CA ASP A 179 11.11 3.36 -14.98
C ASP A 179 12.09 2.18 -15.18
N PRO A 180 11.58 0.93 -15.13
CA PRO A 180 12.43 -0.24 -15.28
C PRO A 180 12.96 -0.36 -16.70
N PRO A 181 14.17 -0.93 -16.88
CA PRO A 181 14.71 -1.19 -18.21
C PRO A 181 13.77 -2.09 -19.03
N MET A 182 13.59 -1.79 -20.32
CA MET A 182 12.82 -2.58 -21.28
C MET A 182 11.29 -2.63 -21.03
N VAL A 183 10.77 -1.87 -20.07
CA VAL A 183 9.32 -1.76 -19.80
C VAL A 183 8.94 -0.29 -19.85
N SER A 184 7.73 0.01 -20.28
CA SER A 184 7.25 1.39 -20.33
C SER A 184 7.24 2.02 -18.95
N LYS A 185 7.79 3.23 -18.82
CA LYS A 185 7.69 4.06 -17.64
C LYS A 185 6.23 4.18 -17.20
N GLN A 186 6.01 4.02 -15.92
CA GLN A 186 4.70 4.23 -15.30
C GLN A 186 4.81 5.35 -14.25
N VAL A 187 3.84 6.26 -14.29
CA VAL A 187 3.67 7.32 -13.32
C VAL A 187 2.29 7.14 -12.69
N LEU A 188 2.27 7.11 -11.37
CA LEU A 188 1.05 7.03 -10.58
C LEU A 188 0.99 8.29 -9.70
N GLU A 189 -0.03 9.11 -9.91
CA GLU A 189 -0.23 10.37 -9.21
C GLU A 189 -1.51 10.30 -8.38
N PHE A 190 -1.45 10.89 -7.18
CA PHE A 190 -2.58 11.03 -6.26
C PHE A 190 -2.75 12.50 -5.92
N ARG A 191 -3.94 13.00 -6.10
CA ARG A 191 -4.30 14.35 -5.71
C ARG A 191 -5.64 14.33 -4.99
N GLY A 192 -5.68 14.79 -3.75
CA GLY A 192 -6.93 14.72 -2.99
C GLY A 192 -6.87 15.35 -1.62
N LYS A 193 -7.75 14.85 -0.75
CA LYS A 193 -7.91 15.32 0.62
C LYS A 193 -7.95 14.12 1.57
N VAL A 194 -7.40 14.33 2.75
CA VAL A 194 -7.39 13.34 3.84
C VAL A 194 -7.91 14.01 5.09
N TRP A 195 -8.88 13.42 5.75
CA TRP A 195 -9.40 13.82 7.05
C TRP A 195 -8.77 12.95 8.12
N ARG A 196 -7.99 13.55 8.98
CA ARG A 196 -7.24 12.88 10.03
C ARG A 196 -7.78 13.20 11.41
N SER A 197 -7.81 12.20 12.30
CA SER A 197 -8.17 12.35 13.70
C SER A 197 -7.28 11.44 14.54
N GLU A 198 -6.83 11.93 15.69
CA GLU A 198 -6.08 11.12 16.66
C GLU A 198 -6.94 9.99 17.28
N GLU A 199 -8.26 10.12 17.22
CA GLU A 199 -9.19 9.08 17.67
C GLU A 199 -9.33 7.91 16.69
N ALA A 200 -8.85 8.05 15.45
CA ALA A 200 -8.84 6.97 14.48
C ALA A 200 -7.57 6.14 14.65
N SER A 201 -7.72 4.81 14.76
CA SER A 201 -6.61 3.88 15.05
C SER A 201 -5.41 4.05 14.12
N PHE A 202 -5.64 4.37 12.84
CA PHE A 202 -4.59 4.63 11.85
C PHE A 202 -4.54 6.11 11.43
N GLY A 203 -5.11 6.99 12.24
CA GLY A 203 -5.08 8.43 12.02
C GLY A 203 -5.96 8.93 10.87
N VAL A 204 -6.56 8.07 10.06
CA VAL A 204 -7.38 8.43 8.90
C VAL A 204 -8.84 8.07 9.13
N VAL A 205 -9.74 9.03 8.98
CA VAL A 205 -11.19 8.84 9.06
C VAL A 205 -11.80 8.74 7.67
N ARG A 206 -11.37 9.60 6.76
CA ARG A 206 -11.81 9.67 5.37
C ARG A 206 -10.67 10.12 4.49
N ALA A 207 -10.66 9.68 3.23
CA ALA A 207 -9.82 10.25 2.18
C ALA A 207 -10.58 10.23 0.86
N GLU A 208 -10.34 11.23 0.02
CA GLU A 208 -10.88 11.34 -1.34
C GLU A 208 -9.77 11.81 -2.26
N TRP A 209 -9.54 11.09 -3.37
CA TRP A 209 -8.48 11.44 -4.30
C TRP A 209 -8.79 11.05 -5.73
N GLU A 210 -8.22 11.79 -6.66
CA GLU A 210 -8.03 11.35 -8.04
C GLU A 210 -6.73 10.55 -8.11
N GLU A 211 -6.80 9.35 -8.64
CA GLU A 211 -5.66 8.50 -8.98
C GLU A 211 -5.47 8.52 -10.49
N ARG A 212 -4.32 9.03 -10.93
CA ARG A 212 -3.97 9.10 -12.34
C ARG A 212 -2.80 8.17 -12.64
N THR A 213 -3.03 7.16 -13.47
CA THR A 213 -1.99 6.24 -13.93
C THR A 213 -1.63 6.55 -15.37
N THR A 214 -0.36 6.88 -15.61
CA THR A 214 0.19 7.07 -16.97
C THR A 214 1.18 5.96 -17.26
N LYS A 215 0.98 5.23 -18.38
CA LYS A 215 1.88 4.18 -18.88
C LYS A 215 2.15 4.38 -20.35
N GLY A 216 3.38 4.81 -20.67
CA GLY A 216 3.71 5.26 -22.02
C GLY A 216 2.81 6.43 -22.44
N SER A 217 2.06 6.29 -23.54
CA SER A 217 1.11 7.30 -24.03
C SER A 217 -0.31 7.18 -23.46
N LYS A 218 -0.57 6.16 -22.63
CA LYS A 218 -1.93 5.89 -22.10
C LYS A 218 -2.04 6.45 -20.70
N THR A 219 -3.09 7.25 -20.46
CA THR A 219 -3.43 7.78 -19.14
C THR A 219 -4.84 7.31 -18.78
N LYS A 220 -4.99 6.86 -17.53
CA LYS A 220 -6.27 6.52 -16.89
C LYS A 220 -6.38 7.31 -15.61
N ALA A 221 -7.54 7.92 -15.36
CA ALA A 221 -7.85 8.59 -14.11
C ALA A 221 -9.08 7.96 -13.47
N GLU A 222 -9.06 7.82 -12.15
CA GLU A 222 -10.17 7.32 -11.34
C GLU A 222 -10.27 8.14 -10.06
N THR A 223 -11.48 8.51 -9.66
CA THR A 223 -11.73 9.12 -8.35
C THR A 223 -12.03 8.01 -7.35
N LYS A 224 -11.38 8.07 -6.19
CA LYS A 224 -11.55 7.10 -5.11
C LYS A 224 -11.94 7.80 -3.81
N ARG A 225 -12.73 7.12 -3.01
CA ARG A 225 -13.11 7.53 -1.66
C ARG A 225 -12.82 6.39 -0.71
N LEU A 226 -12.26 6.74 0.42
CA LEU A 226 -12.02 5.84 1.54
C LEU A 226 -12.77 6.38 2.76
N THR A 227 -13.48 5.52 3.50
CA THR A 227 -14.21 5.90 4.71
C THR A 227 -14.03 4.82 5.78
N LEU A 228 -13.70 5.22 6.99
CA LEU A 228 -13.58 4.33 8.15
C LEU A 228 -14.97 3.70 8.46
N LEU A 229 -15.03 2.37 8.50
CA LEU A 229 -16.25 1.61 8.85
C LEU A 229 -16.24 1.14 10.29
N ALA A 230 -15.08 0.65 10.75
CA ALA A 230 -14.92 0.10 12.09
C ALA A 230 -13.46 0.13 12.49
N GLN A 231 -13.20 0.16 13.78
CA GLN A 231 -11.85 0.08 14.34
C GLN A 231 -11.89 -0.55 15.72
N GLY A 232 -10.77 -1.06 16.18
CA GLY A 232 -10.68 -1.66 17.49
C GLY A 232 -9.28 -2.17 17.83
N LYS A 233 -9.24 -2.95 18.90
CA LYS A 233 -8.04 -3.65 19.35
C LYS A 233 -8.40 -5.09 19.63
N GLU A 234 -7.58 -6.02 19.15
CA GLU A 234 -7.73 -7.46 19.38
C GLU A 234 -6.41 -8.03 19.90
N THR A 235 -6.48 -9.16 20.59
CA THR A 235 -5.28 -9.90 20.95
C THR A 235 -4.68 -10.49 19.67
N PRO A 236 -3.44 -10.13 19.31
CA PRO A 236 -2.82 -10.71 18.13
C PRO A 236 -2.75 -12.24 18.25
N PRO A 237 -2.98 -12.99 17.17
CA PRO A 237 -2.76 -14.43 17.18
C PRO A 237 -1.37 -14.78 17.66
N ALA A 238 -1.27 -15.81 18.53
CA ALA A 238 0.01 -16.32 19.03
C ALA A 238 0.84 -17.04 17.95
N GLU A 239 0.18 -17.49 16.88
CA GLU A 239 0.84 -18.17 15.78
C GLU A 239 1.79 -17.26 15.03
N PRO A 240 3.01 -17.74 14.70
CA PRO A 240 3.94 -17.02 13.86
C PRO A 240 3.28 -16.68 12.50
N LEU A 241 3.64 -15.53 11.97
CA LEU A 241 3.21 -15.16 10.64
C LEU A 241 3.80 -16.12 9.61
N ASP A 242 2.95 -16.74 8.78
CA ASP A 242 3.44 -17.53 7.64
C ASP A 242 4.18 -16.58 6.68
N ARG A 243 5.49 -16.80 6.56
CA ARG A 243 6.38 -16.02 5.71
C ARG A 243 6.42 -16.55 4.27
N GLY A 244 5.90 -17.74 4.04
CA GLY A 244 5.91 -18.35 2.73
C GLY A 244 7.31 -18.71 2.23
N LYS A 245 7.47 -18.72 0.91
CA LYS A 245 8.72 -19.07 0.21
C LYS A 245 9.60 -17.82 0.06
N ASP A 246 10.92 -18.00 0.13
CA ASP A 246 11.84 -16.92 -0.18
C ASP A 246 11.63 -16.43 -1.61
N PHE A 247 11.55 -15.11 -1.74
CA PHE A 247 11.46 -14.47 -3.02
C PHE A 247 12.74 -14.76 -3.83
N SER A 248 12.58 -15.09 -5.07
CA SER A 248 13.68 -15.21 -6.01
C SER A 248 13.23 -14.78 -7.39
N VAL A 249 13.86 -13.74 -7.90
CA VAL A 249 13.64 -13.28 -9.28
C VAL A 249 13.82 -14.41 -10.28
N TRP A 250 14.81 -15.26 -10.07
CA TRP A 250 15.10 -16.43 -10.91
C TRP A 250 13.98 -17.47 -10.86
N ARG A 251 13.42 -17.74 -9.67
CA ARG A 251 12.25 -18.62 -9.52
C ARG A 251 11.02 -18.06 -10.21
N LEU A 252 10.81 -16.76 -10.14
CA LEU A 252 9.71 -16.10 -10.82
C LEU A 252 9.87 -16.11 -12.34
N ILE A 253 11.09 -15.91 -12.84
CA ILE A 253 11.40 -15.90 -14.29
C ILE A 253 11.40 -17.31 -14.87
N PHE A 254 12.09 -18.24 -14.23
CA PHE A 254 12.35 -19.55 -14.79
C PHE A 254 11.44 -20.66 -14.26
N GLY A 255 10.66 -20.40 -13.21
CA GLY A 255 9.67 -21.33 -12.66
C GLY A 255 10.27 -22.52 -11.91
N ARG A 256 11.54 -22.40 -11.41
CA ARG A 256 12.24 -23.44 -10.64
C ARG A 256 12.46 -22.98 -9.21
#